data_a7d7df224e6296e043506b6ff0e41181
#
_entry.id   a7d7df224e6296e043506b6ff0e41181
#
_cell.length_a   1.000
_cell.length_b   1.000
_cell.length_c   1.000
_cell.angle_alpha   90.00
_cell.angle_beta   90.00
_cell.angle_gamma   90.00
#
_symmetry.space_group_name_H-M   'P 1'
#
loop_
_entity.id
_entity.type
_entity.pdbx_description
1 polymer ?
#
loop_
_entity_poly.entity_id
_entity_poly.type
_entity_poly.pdbx_seq_one_letter_code
_entity_poly.pdbx_strand_id
1 'polypeptide(L)'
;MKKNRTAILKHLCACALTIAMAFVVPSAGYAAGTDTLGFGVGGPGTNVDAYGNPVSGVVAKGITVSKYQYRASAANGGIDWDTVKKSGVSFAMIRLGYYNDLDPNFVENMKGALAAGLKTGIFFYTQALDVDTARAEADFVLSQIKDYPISYPVAYDVESDTILQNGLTKQQITDQVKVFCERIAAAGYRPIVYANNEWLNNHLDMTQLPYDIWYARYGTVNEYPNRTIWQCTDHGEVPGIGGNVTVEYAFVDYGTLIPSDGWKQVENDWYYVKNYIHQTGWLTVGDKTYYLGADGKMVHDTTVNLDGKDYTFEADGALQ
;
A
#
# COMPACT_ATOMS: atom_id res chain seq x y z
N MET A 1 20.81 -45.45 27.15
CA MET A 1 21.76 -45.05 26.06
C MET A 1 21.31 -43.67 25.57
N LYS A 2 22.03 -42.62 26.01
CA LYS A 2 21.90 -41.25 25.56
C LYS A 2 22.68 -41.13 24.24
N LYS A 3 22.08 -40.55 23.17
CA LYS A 3 22.81 -39.84 22.13
C LYS A 3 21.89 -39.07 21.19
N ASN A 4 22.20 -37.77 21.15
CA ASN A 4 22.06 -36.81 20.04
C ASN A 4 20.65 -36.24 19.71
N ARG A 5 20.29 -35.31 20.53
CA ARG A 5 19.50 -34.13 20.11
C ARG A 5 20.42 -32.89 20.25
N THR A 6 21.21 -32.59 19.25
CA THR A 6 21.93 -31.29 19.15
C THR A 6 22.61 -31.21 17.78
N ALA A 7 21.87 -30.85 16.76
CA ALA A 7 22.41 -30.36 15.48
C ALA A 7 21.30 -29.88 14.51
N ILE A 8 20.35 -29.08 14.96
CA ILE A 8 19.50 -28.29 14.04
C ILE A 8 19.25 -26.95 14.75
N LEU A 9 20.28 -26.15 14.89
CA LEU A 9 20.13 -24.77 15.33
C LEU A 9 21.40 -23.95 15.03
N LYS A 10 21.81 -23.89 13.78
CA LYS A 10 22.90 -22.98 13.35
C LYS A 10 22.88 -22.70 11.85
N HIS A 11 21.74 -22.36 11.25
CA HIS A 11 21.72 -21.80 9.88
C HIS A 11 20.57 -20.80 9.66
N LEU A 12 20.18 -20.08 10.68
CA LEU A 12 19.14 -19.04 10.58
C LEU A 12 19.70 -17.69 11.04
N CYS A 13 20.82 -17.28 10.50
CA CYS A 13 21.35 -15.94 10.79
C CYS A 13 22.30 -15.46 9.69
N ALA A 14 21.86 -15.45 8.44
CA ALA A 14 22.67 -14.85 7.37
C ALA A 14 21.86 -14.48 6.10
N CYS A 15 20.59 -14.09 6.21
CA CYS A 15 19.83 -13.61 5.05
C CYS A 15 19.07 -12.31 5.34
N ALA A 16 19.68 -11.42 6.08
CA ALA A 16 19.09 -10.08 6.34
C ALA A 16 19.93 -8.95 5.72
N LEU A 17 20.61 -9.21 4.61
CA LEU A 17 21.46 -8.17 3.99
C LEU A 17 21.56 -8.35 2.47
N THR A 18 20.42 -8.40 1.76
CA THR A 18 20.44 -8.31 0.30
C THR A 18 19.11 -7.81 -0.24
N ILE A 19 18.75 -6.60 0.08
CA ILE A 19 17.77 -5.84 -0.71
C ILE A 19 18.42 -4.50 -1.01
N ALA A 20 19.47 -4.53 -1.75
CA ALA A 20 20.07 -3.45 -2.53
C ALA A 20 21.15 -4.08 -3.42
N MET A 21 20.82 -5.13 -4.17
CA MET A 21 21.60 -5.43 -5.34
C MET A 21 20.85 -4.84 -6.53
N ALA A 22 21.18 -3.60 -6.80
CA ALA A 22 21.13 -3.11 -8.14
C ALA A 22 21.84 -4.13 -9.03
N PHE A 23 21.13 -4.74 -9.97
CA PHE A 23 21.78 -5.34 -11.10
C PHE A 23 22.59 -4.26 -11.77
N VAL A 24 23.89 -4.26 -11.56
CA VAL A 24 24.84 -3.49 -12.35
C VAL A 24 24.81 -4.08 -13.74
N VAL A 25 23.90 -3.62 -14.55
CA VAL A 25 24.08 -3.66 -16.00
C VAL A 25 25.26 -2.75 -16.25
N PRO A 26 26.35 -3.20 -16.94
CA PRO A 26 27.46 -2.33 -17.23
C PRO A 26 26.93 -1.13 -18.00
N SER A 27 26.89 0.01 -17.33
CA SER A 27 26.49 1.29 -17.93
C SER A 27 27.56 1.68 -18.94
N ALA A 28 27.18 1.68 -20.20
CA ALA A 28 27.84 2.55 -21.16
C ALA A 28 27.77 3.98 -20.57
N GLY A 29 28.95 4.60 -20.43
CA GLY A 29 29.22 5.81 -19.70
C GLY A 29 28.12 6.86 -19.76
N TYR A 30 27.41 7.01 -18.66
CA TYR A 30 26.60 8.17 -18.39
C TYR A 30 27.49 9.21 -17.72
N ALA A 31 27.61 10.37 -18.36
CA ALA A 31 28.20 11.52 -17.72
C ALA A 31 27.45 11.78 -16.42
N ALA A 32 28.19 11.98 -15.32
CA ALA A 32 27.65 12.41 -14.05
C ALA A 32 27.03 13.81 -14.21
N GLY A 33 25.79 13.85 -14.70
CA GLY A 33 24.89 14.93 -14.42
C GLY A 33 24.48 14.75 -12.97
N THR A 34 24.45 15.81 -12.22
CA THR A 34 23.90 15.87 -10.86
C THR A 34 22.43 15.49 -10.94
N ASP A 35 22.12 14.19 -10.81
CA ASP A 35 20.78 13.64 -10.86
C ASP A 35 20.04 13.97 -9.57
N THR A 36 19.73 15.22 -9.43
CA THR A 36 18.67 15.66 -8.58
C THR A 36 17.36 15.39 -9.31
N LEU A 37 16.93 14.13 -9.34
CA LEU A 37 15.52 13.79 -9.48
C LEU A 37 14.78 14.31 -8.26
N GLY A 38 15.18 15.49 -7.90
CA GLY A 38 14.59 16.18 -6.82
C GLY A 38 13.26 16.74 -7.28
N PHE A 39 12.36 16.81 -6.38
CA PHE A 39 11.35 17.84 -6.36
C PHE A 39 11.98 19.23 -6.63
N GLY A 40 13.28 19.32 -6.84
CA GLY A 40 14.09 20.51 -7.09
C GLY A 40 14.48 20.80 -8.53
N VAL A 41 14.46 19.83 -9.46
CA VAL A 41 14.70 20.12 -10.89
C VAL A 41 13.40 20.54 -11.52
N GLY A 42 13.09 21.82 -11.48
CA GLY A 42 11.88 22.43 -12.02
C GLY A 42 10.94 23.03 -10.97
N GLY A 43 11.26 22.93 -9.69
CA GLY A 43 10.48 23.52 -8.60
C GLY A 43 9.18 22.76 -8.22
N PRO A 44 8.46 23.23 -7.20
CA PRO A 44 7.17 22.66 -6.84
C PRO A 44 6.22 22.68 -8.04
N GLY A 45 5.71 21.51 -8.43
CA GLY A 45 4.75 21.37 -9.53
C GLY A 45 5.28 20.81 -10.84
N THR A 46 6.59 20.66 -11.03
CA THR A 46 7.13 19.96 -12.21
C THR A 46 7.11 18.44 -12.00
N ASN A 47 6.49 17.73 -12.93
CA ASN A 47 6.50 16.28 -12.99
C ASN A 47 7.49 15.88 -14.09
N VAL A 48 8.61 15.31 -13.69
CA VAL A 48 9.66 14.87 -14.63
C VAL A 48 10.06 13.42 -14.30
N ASP A 49 10.50 12.72 -15.34
CA ASP A 49 11.09 11.39 -15.16
C ASP A 49 12.55 11.48 -14.66
N ALA A 50 13.20 10.32 -14.55
CA ALA A 50 14.58 10.18 -14.11
C ALA A 50 15.60 10.98 -14.95
N TYR A 51 15.25 11.42 -16.13
CA TYR A 51 16.12 12.17 -17.04
C TYR A 51 15.67 13.62 -17.22
N GLY A 52 14.69 14.08 -16.44
CA GLY A 52 14.18 15.44 -16.50
C GLY A 52 13.14 15.68 -17.60
N ASN A 53 12.67 14.63 -18.29
CA ASN A 53 11.61 14.80 -19.29
C ASN A 53 10.24 14.98 -18.63
N PRO A 54 9.39 15.87 -19.15
CA PRO A 54 8.06 16.08 -18.60
C PRO A 54 7.20 14.83 -18.62
N VAL A 55 6.52 14.53 -17.51
CA VAL A 55 5.53 13.46 -17.40
C VAL A 55 4.14 14.07 -17.41
N SER A 56 3.36 13.75 -18.46
CA SER A 56 2.00 14.25 -18.63
C SER A 56 0.97 13.38 -17.90
N GLY A 57 -0.20 13.95 -17.59
CA GLY A 57 -1.32 13.23 -16.99
C GLY A 57 -1.17 12.93 -15.50
N VAL A 58 -0.13 13.43 -14.85
CA VAL A 58 0.06 13.29 -13.40
C VAL A 58 -0.95 14.14 -12.67
N VAL A 59 -1.75 13.51 -11.80
CA VAL A 59 -2.74 14.18 -10.95
C VAL A 59 -2.26 14.36 -9.51
N ALA A 60 -1.31 13.53 -9.07
CA ALA A 60 -0.73 13.62 -7.73
C ALA A 60 0.71 13.10 -7.71
N LYS A 61 1.55 13.68 -6.85
CA LYS A 61 2.93 13.29 -6.62
C LYS A 61 3.07 12.71 -5.21
N GLY A 62 3.72 11.57 -5.09
CA GLY A 62 3.89 10.85 -3.83
C GLY A 62 5.28 10.34 -3.59
N ILE A 63 5.43 9.70 -2.45
CA ILE A 63 6.64 9.01 -2.01
C ILE A 63 6.27 7.67 -1.37
N THR A 64 7.25 6.76 -1.34
CA THR A 64 7.16 5.52 -0.57
C THR A 64 8.14 5.55 0.60
N VAL A 65 7.65 5.26 1.79
CA VAL A 65 8.47 5.28 3.01
C VAL A 65 8.30 4.01 3.85
N SER A 66 9.37 3.71 4.59
CA SER A 66 9.47 2.58 5.50
C SER A 66 10.43 2.93 6.63
N LYS A 67 10.79 1.94 7.44
CA LYS A 67 11.86 2.07 8.45
C LYS A 67 13.18 2.62 7.88
N TYR A 68 13.44 2.43 6.59
CA TYR A 68 14.71 2.86 5.98
C TYR A 68 14.78 4.38 5.87
N GLN A 69 13.74 5.03 5.35
CA GLN A 69 13.66 6.50 5.25
C GLN A 69 13.59 7.14 6.64
N TYR A 70 12.87 6.54 7.57
CA TYR A 70 12.85 7.01 8.96
C TYR A 70 14.23 6.97 9.59
N ARG A 71 14.96 5.86 9.46
CA ARG A 71 16.32 5.71 10.01
C ARG A 71 17.32 6.65 9.32
N ALA A 72 17.24 6.84 8.03
CA ALA A 72 18.07 7.78 7.30
C ALA A 72 17.85 9.23 7.77
N SER A 73 16.64 9.54 8.26
CA SER A 73 16.26 10.85 8.81
C SER A 73 16.53 10.99 10.33
N ALA A 74 16.97 9.92 11.00
CA ALA A 74 17.08 9.88 12.47
C ALA A 74 18.01 10.96 13.06
N ALA A 75 19.08 11.36 12.35
CA ALA A 75 19.97 12.42 12.76
C ALA A 75 19.26 13.79 12.90
N ASN A 76 18.11 13.96 12.22
CA ASN A 76 17.28 15.16 12.23
C ASN A 76 16.01 14.98 13.09
N GLY A 77 15.93 13.91 13.91
CA GLY A 77 14.76 13.62 14.74
C GLY A 77 13.65 12.84 14.03
N GLY A 78 13.92 12.29 12.85
CA GLY A 78 12.99 11.56 11.99
C GLY A 78 12.66 12.33 10.72
N ILE A 79 11.62 11.89 10.01
CA ILE A 79 11.13 12.57 8.79
C ILE A 79 10.42 13.87 9.18
N ASP A 80 10.83 14.99 8.57
CA ASP A 80 10.12 16.27 8.67
C ASP A 80 8.96 16.31 7.65
N TRP A 81 7.82 15.79 8.06
CA TRP A 81 6.65 15.64 7.22
C TRP A 81 6.05 16.97 6.74
N ASP A 82 6.20 18.04 7.52
CA ASP A 82 5.77 19.39 7.10
C ASP A 82 6.61 19.88 5.93
N THR A 83 7.91 19.67 5.99
CA THR A 83 8.81 20.00 4.87
C THR A 83 8.55 19.10 3.67
N VAL A 84 8.28 17.81 3.86
CA VAL A 84 7.85 16.89 2.79
C VAL A 84 6.58 17.42 2.11
N LYS A 85 5.56 17.81 2.88
CA LYS A 85 4.32 18.38 2.31
C LYS A 85 4.56 19.65 1.52
N LYS A 86 5.37 20.56 2.07
CA LYS A 86 5.72 21.84 1.40
C LYS A 86 6.51 21.65 0.11
N SER A 87 7.21 20.53 -0.07
CA SER A 87 7.92 20.20 -1.30
C SER A 87 7.03 19.81 -2.47
N GLY A 88 5.71 19.71 -2.26
CA GLY A 88 4.74 19.36 -3.30
C GLY A 88 4.30 17.89 -3.28
N VAL A 89 4.77 17.10 -2.30
CA VAL A 89 4.25 15.75 -2.06
C VAL A 89 2.80 15.85 -1.56
N SER A 90 1.91 15.07 -2.16
CA SER A 90 0.49 15.06 -1.81
C SER A 90 0.02 13.75 -1.17
N PHE A 91 0.75 12.66 -1.40
CA PHE A 91 0.46 11.36 -0.78
C PHE A 91 1.73 10.59 -0.40
N ALA A 92 1.59 9.67 0.54
CA ALA A 92 2.63 8.73 0.92
C ALA A 92 2.09 7.30 0.91
N MET A 93 2.81 6.38 0.27
CA MET A 93 2.62 4.94 0.40
C MET A 93 3.54 4.46 1.52
N ILE A 94 2.97 3.96 2.61
CA ILE A 94 3.71 3.64 3.84
C ILE A 94 3.78 2.13 4.00
N ARG A 95 4.99 1.59 4.18
CA ARG A 95 5.15 0.15 4.41
C ARG A 95 4.50 -0.25 5.73
N LEU A 96 3.48 -1.12 5.63
CA LEU A 96 2.88 -1.69 6.82
C LEU A 96 3.78 -2.77 7.41
N GLY A 97 4.32 -3.63 6.57
CA GLY A 97 5.16 -4.72 7.02
C GLY A 97 5.55 -5.68 5.90
N TYR A 98 6.05 -6.81 6.30
CA TYR A 98 6.38 -7.93 5.44
C TYR A 98 6.25 -9.23 6.23
N TYR A 99 5.85 -10.31 5.58
CA TYR A 99 5.59 -11.60 6.24
C TYR A 99 4.55 -11.41 7.37
N ASN A 100 4.88 -11.65 8.62
CA ASN A 100 4.01 -11.41 9.79
C ASN A 100 4.53 -10.27 10.67
N ASP A 101 5.49 -9.49 10.19
CA ASP A 101 6.17 -8.45 10.95
C ASP A 101 5.70 -7.05 10.53
N LEU A 102 5.23 -6.29 11.49
CA LEU A 102 4.95 -4.87 11.32
C LEU A 102 6.27 -4.10 11.09
N ASP A 103 6.28 -3.18 10.12
CA ASP A 103 7.41 -2.26 9.99
C ASP A 103 7.57 -1.47 11.29
N PRO A 104 8.76 -1.48 11.93
CA PRO A 104 8.94 -0.87 13.24
C PRO A 104 8.66 0.64 13.29
N ASN A 105 8.59 1.30 12.13
CA ASN A 105 8.27 2.73 12.03
C ASN A 105 6.95 2.99 11.29
N PHE A 106 6.11 1.97 11.12
CA PHE A 106 4.79 2.14 10.50
C PHE A 106 3.93 3.18 11.21
N VAL A 107 3.83 3.08 12.53
CA VAL A 107 2.99 3.96 13.35
C VAL A 107 3.49 5.41 13.29
N GLU A 108 4.80 5.64 13.41
CA GLU A 108 5.42 6.96 13.34
C GLU A 108 5.23 7.58 11.95
N ASN A 109 5.45 6.82 10.89
CA ASN A 109 5.28 7.28 9.52
C ASN A 109 3.81 7.63 9.23
N MET A 110 2.86 6.78 9.64
CA MET A 110 1.43 7.06 9.48
C MET A 110 1.02 8.33 10.22
N LYS A 111 1.38 8.45 11.51
CA LYS A 111 1.04 9.63 12.31
C LYS A 111 1.65 10.91 11.74
N GLY A 112 2.90 10.87 11.34
CA GLY A 112 3.60 12.03 10.78
C GLY A 112 3.00 12.48 9.46
N ALA A 113 2.77 11.56 8.52
CA ALA A 113 2.16 11.85 7.22
C ALA A 113 0.74 12.44 7.37
N LEU A 114 -0.08 11.84 8.24
CA LEU A 114 -1.44 12.31 8.52
C LEU A 114 -1.46 13.69 9.19
N ALA A 115 -0.58 13.94 10.16
CA ALA A 115 -0.47 15.23 10.84
C ALA A 115 -0.10 16.36 9.88
N ALA A 116 0.75 16.09 8.88
CA ALA A 116 1.10 17.02 7.82
C ALA A 116 0.02 17.17 6.73
N GLY A 117 -1.09 16.43 6.83
CA GLY A 117 -2.19 16.47 5.87
C GLY A 117 -1.87 15.81 4.52
N LEU A 118 -0.97 14.83 4.51
CA LEU A 118 -0.78 13.97 3.35
C LEU A 118 -1.91 12.93 3.26
N LYS A 119 -2.27 12.58 2.04
CA LYS A 119 -3.06 11.38 1.78
C LYS A 119 -2.19 10.15 2.02
N THR A 120 -2.75 9.10 2.60
CA THR A 120 -2.00 7.90 2.95
C THR A 120 -2.59 6.65 2.34
N GLY A 121 -1.74 5.86 1.70
CA GLY A 121 -1.96 4.46 1.36
C GLY A 121 -0.92 3.61 2.08
N ILE A 122 -1.08 2.32 1.97
CA ILE A 122 -0.12 1.38 2.57
C ILE A 122 0.33 0.34 1.55
N PHE A 123 1.48 -0.28 1.81
CA PHE A 123 1.89 -1.47 1.09
C PHE A 123 2.41 -2.54 2.02
N PHE A 124 2.21 -3.78 1.60
CA PHE A 124 2.64 -4.96 2.31
C PHE A 124 3.46 -5.85 1.37
N TYR A 125 4.74 -6.09 1.73
CA TYR A 125 5.65 -6.92 0.95
C TYR A 125 5.38 -8.39 1.26
N THR A 126 4.89 -9.14 0.25
CA THR A 126 4.53 -10.53 0.45
C THR A 126 5.71 -11.49 0.36
N GLN A 127 5.64 -12.55 1.17
CA GLN A 127 6.44 -13.76 1.05
C GLN A 127 5.55 -15.01 1.10
N ALA A 128 4.26 -14.84 0.84
CA ALA A 128 3.31 -15.95 0.84
C ALA A 128 3.71 -17.03 -0.18
N LEU A 129 3.63 -18.29 0.21
CA LEU A 129 3.88 -19.43 -0.67
C LEU A 129 2.60 -20.18 -1.03
N ASP A 130 1.46 -19.77 -0.47
CA ASP A 130 0.14 -20.33 -0.74
C ASP A 130 -0.96 -19.28 -0.50
N VAL A 131 -2.18 -19.60 -0.91
CA VAL A 131 -3.35 -18.70 -0.79
C VAL A 131 -3.82 -18.49 0.64
N ASP A 132 -3.60 -19.45 1.53
CA ASP A 132 -4.00 -19.32 2.95
C ASP A 132 -3.08 -18.32 3.66
N THR A 133 -1.79 -18.36 3.36
CA THR A 133 -0.81 -17.37 3.83
C THR A 133 -1.14 -15.97 3.27
N ALA A 134 -1.45 -15.85 1.97
CA ALA A 134 -1.84 -14.57 1.39
C ALA A 134 -3.12 -14.00 2.02
N ARG A 135 -4.09 -14.87 2.36
CA ARG A 135 -5.30 -14.47 3.11
C ARG A 135 -4.97 -13.99 4.51
N ALA A 136 -4.09 -14.68 5.21
CA ALA A 136 -3.64 -14.29 6.55
C ALA A 136 -2.87 -12.96 6.53
N GLU A 137 -2.06 -12.70 5.50
CA GLU A 137 -1.41 -11.41 5.29
C GLU A 137 -2.45 -10.29 5.09
N ALA A 138 -3.51 -10.52 4.31
CA ALA A 138 -4.59 -9.55 4.15
C ALA A 138 -5.33 -9.28 5.48
N ASP A 139 -5.64 -10.32 6.27
CA ASP A 139 -6.27 -10.17 7.57
C ASP A 139 -5.36 -9.42 8.56
N PHE A 140 -4.06 -9.68 8.53
CA PHE A 140 -3.08 -8.93 9.30
C PHE A 140 -3.09 -7.44 8.91
N VAL A 141 -3.00 -7.13 7.62
CA VAL A 141 -3.08 -5.76 7.10
C VAL A 141 -4.33 -5.06 7.60
N LEU A 142 -5.51 -5.67 7.43
CA LEU A 142 -6.79 -5.11 7.85
C LEU A 142 -6.84 -4.82 9.36
N SER A 143 -6.26 -5.71 10.18
CA SER A 143 -6.21 -5.53 11.63
C SER A 143 -5.41 -4.29 12.04
N GLN A 144 -4.39 -3.94 11.26
CA GLN A 144 -3.50 -2.82 11.56
C GLN A 144 -4.02 -1.47 11.05
N ILE A 145 -4.79 -1.45 9.96
CA ILE A 145 -5.21 -0.20 9.30
C ILE A 145 -6.60 0.30 9.70
N LYS A 146 -7.39 -0.50 10.39
CA LYS A 146 -8.80 -0.20 10.70
C LYS A 146 -9.05 1.17 11.38
N ASP A 147 -8.09 1.64 12.16
CA ASP A 147 -8.18 2.89 12.93
C ASP A 147 -7.47 4.08 12.23
N TYR A 148 -6.98 3.88 10.99
CA TYR A 148 -6.33 4.92 10.21
C TYR A 148 -7.20 5.39 9.03
N PRO A 149 -7.18 6.69 8.69
CA PRO A 149 -7.88 7.24 7.54
C PRO A 149 -7.12 6.89 6.24
N ILE A 150 -7.36 5.71 5.69
CA ILE A 150 -6.71 5.22 4.47
C ILE A 150 -7.36 5.87 3.25
N SER A 151 -6.70 6.85 2.68
CA SER A 151 -7.18 7.70 1.58
C SER A 151 -6.52 7.43 0.22
N TYR A 152 -5.62 6.44 0.18
CA TYR A 152 -4.98 5.87 -0.98
C TYR A 152 -5.07 4.34 -0.94
N PRO A 153 -4.75 3.63 -2.03
CA PRO A 153 -4.90 2.18 -2.07
C PRO A 153 -4.09 1.41 -1.02
N VAL A 154 -4.53 0.17 -0.80
CA VAL A 154 -3.81 -0.87 -0.04
C VAL A 154 -3.11 -1.76 -1.04
N ALA A 155 -1.79 -1.70 -1.09
CA ALA A 155 -0.98 -2.39 -2.09
C ALA A 155 -0.47 -3.75 -1.59
N TYR A 156 -0.60 -4.75 -2.46
CA TYR A 156 0.13 -6.01 -2.32
C TYR A 156 1.39 -5.93 -3.17
N ASP A 157 2.55 -5.97 -2.52
CA ASP A 157 3.87 -5.82 -3.13
C ASP A 157 4.42 -7.20 -3.46
N VAL A 158 4.40 -7.53 -4.76
CA VAL A 158 4.66 -8.88 -5.28
C VAL A 158 5.94 -8.88 -6.11
N GLU A 159 7.09 -8.97 -5.42
CA GLU A 159 8.40 -9.02 -6.07
C GLU A 159 9.43 -9.86 -5.29
N SER A 160 8.95 -10.78 -4.42
CA SER A 160 9.83 -11.55 -3.55
C SER A 160 10.56 -12.68 -4.28
N ASP A 161 11.89 -12.63 -4.26
CA ASP A 161 12.73 -13.74 -4.73
C ASP A 161 12.42 -15.05 -4.01
N THR A 162 11.95 -15.01 -2.77
CA THR A 162 11.56 -16.21 -2.00
C THR A 162 10.45 -16.98 -2.71
N ILE A 163 9.49 -16.28 -3.32
CA ILE A 163 8.40 -16.89 -4.10
C ILE A 163 8.95 -17.64 -5.29
N LEU A 164 9.87 -17.02 -6.03
CA LEU A 164 10.51 -17.63 -7.20
C LEU A 164 11.41 -18.81 -6.83
N GLN A 165 12.20 -18.68 -5.76
CA GLN A 165 13.09 -19.75 -5.26
C GLN A 165 12.32 -20.98 -4.77
N ASN A 166 11.07 -20.82 -4.34
CA ASN A 166 10.18 -21.92 -3.99
C ASN A 166 9.43 -22.52 -5.18
N GLY A 167 9.69 -22.02 -6.40
CA GLY A 167 9.20 -22.60 -7.65
C GLY A 167 7.70 -22.44 -7.89
N LEU A 168 7.09 -21.39 -7.32
CA LEU A 168 5.68 -21.12 -7.55
C LEU A 168 5.42 -20.82 -9.04
N THR A 169 4.37 -21.41 -9.56
CA THR A 169 3.92 -21.15 -10.92
C THR A 169 3.23 -19.77 -11.02
N LYS A 170 3.19 -19.22 -12.21
CA LYS A 170 2.46 -17.98 -12.53
C LYS A 170 1.02 -18.00 -11.98
N GLN A 171 0.30 -19.12 -12.15
CA GLN A 171 -1.06 -19.25 -11.66
C GLN A 171 -1.12 -19.20 -10.12
N GLN A 172 -0.24 -19.90 -9.41
CA GLN A 172 -0.23 -19.88 -7.95
C GLN A 172 0.04 -18.47 -7.40
N ILE A 173 0.96 -17.74 -8.01
CA ILE A 173 1.25 -16.35 -7.62
C ILE A 173 0.04 -15.45 -7.91
N THR A 174 -0.61 -15.62 -9.06
CA THR A 174 -1.82 -14.89 -9.44
C THR A 174 -2.97 -15.14 -8.46
N ASP A 175 -3.17 -16.40 -8.05
CA ASP A 175 -4.20 -16.78 -7.08
C ASP A 175 -3.96 -16.16 -5.71
N GLN A 176 -2.71 -16.05 -5.26
CA GLN A 176 -2.35 -15.35 -4.01
C GLN A 176 -2.70 -13.86 -4.08
N VAL A 177 -2.30 -13.19 -5.16
CA VAL A 177 -2.62 -11.76 -5.38
C VAL A 177 -4.12 -11.54 -5.39
N LYS A 178 -4.86 -12.43 -6.09
CA LYS A 178 -6.31 -12.37 -6.16
C LYS A 178 -6.94 -12.48 -4.78
N VAL A 179 -6.57 -13.48 -4.00
CA VAL A 179 -7.12 -13.71 -2.64
C VAL A 179 -6.84 -12.52 -1.71
N PHE A 180 -5.62 -11.96 -1.75
CA PHE A 180 -5.31 -10.76 -0.96
C PHE A 180 -6.19 -9.59 -1.38
N CYS A 181 -6.23 -9.26 -2.67
CA CYS A 181 -6.99 -8.14 -3.18
C CYS A 181 -8.51 -8.27 -2.96
N GLU A 182 -9.06 -9.47 -3.14
CA GLU A 182 -10.48 -9.76 -2.83
C GLU A 182 -10.77 -9.52 -1.34
N ARG A 183 -9.88 -9.94 -0.45
CA ARG A 183 -10.05 -9.75 0.99
C ARG A 183 -9.99 -8.29 1.41
N ILE A 184 -9.07 -7.51 0.82
CA ILE A 184 -8.96 -6.06 1.02
C ILE A 184 -10.21 -5.34 0.48
N ALA A 185 -10.66 -5.71 -0.72
CA ALA A 185 -11.86 -5.15 -1.33
C ALA A 185 -13.11 -5.45 -0.50
N ALA A 186 -13.28 -6.72 -0.07
CA ALA A 186 -14.41 -7.14 0.78
C ALA A 186 -14.47 -6.42 2.13
N ALA A 187 -13.36 -5.89 2.62
CA ALA A 187 -13.31 -5.02 3.80
C ALA A 187 -13.54 -3.53 3.49
N GLY A 188 -13.89 -3.20 2.23
CA GLY A 188 -14.21 -1.84 1.82
C GLY A 188 -13.00 -0.97 1.42
N TYR A 189 -11.79 -1.48 1.45
CA TYR A 189 -10.61 -0.75 0.98
C TYR A 189 -10.38 -0.97 -0.53
N ARG A 190 -9.61 -0.07 -1.16
CA ARG A 190 -9.25 -0.21 -2.57
C ARG A 190 -7.92 -0.94 -2.70
N PRO A 191 -7.89 -2.17 -3.23
CA PRO A 191 -6.64 -2.87 -3.48
C PRO A 191 -5.91 -2.32 -4.70
N ILE A 192 -4.58 -2.45 -4.71
CA ILE A 192 -3.71 -2.20 -5.86
C ILE A 192 -2.58 -3.24 -5.88
N VAL A 193 -2.20 -3.68 -7.06
CA VAL A 193 -1.07 -4.59 -7.24
C VAL A 193 0.19 -3.77 -7.51
N TYR A 194 1.19 -3.89 -6.63
CA TYR A 194 2.51 -3.35 -6.90
C TYR A 194 3.40 -4.47 -7.44
N ALA A 195 4.02 -4.20 -8.57
CA ALA A 195 5.06 -5.05 -9.14
C ALA A 195 5.90 -4.29 -10.17
N ASN A 196 7.11 -4.79 -10.41
CA ASN A 196 7.95 -4.32 -11.50
C ASN A 196 7.56 -4.95 -12.85
N ASN A 197 8.22 -4.49 -13.93
CA ASN A 197 7.91 -4.93 -15.30
C ASN A 197 8.07 -6.45 -15.49
N GLU A 198 9.08 -7.05 -14.86
CA GLU A 198 9.32 -8.48 -14.98
C GLU A 198 8.18 -9.30 -14.37
N TRP A 199 7.77 -8.95 -13.14
CA TRP A 199 6.70 -9.63 -12.45
C TRP A 199 5.35 -9.52 -13.15
N LEU A 200 5.00 -8.32 -13.62
CA LEU A 200 3.73 -8.11 -14.34
C LEU A 200 3.63 -8.91 -15.63
N ASN A 201 4.73 -9.10 -16.35
CA ASN A 201 4.71 -9.81 -17.63
C ASN A 201 4.94 -11.33 -17.47
N ASN A 202 5.83 -11.74 -16.57
CA ASN A 202 6.31 -13.12 -16.53
C ASN A 202 5.69 -13.94 -15.40
N HIS A 203 5.35 -13.32 -14.26
CA HIS A 203 4.95 -14.02 -13.03
C HIS A 203 3.51 -13.80 -12.61
N LEU A 204 2.79 -12.86 -13.25
CA LEU A 204 1.38 -12.56 -12.97
C LEU A 204 0.54 -12.70 -14.24
N ASP A 205 -0.62 -13.33 -14.13
CA ASP A 205 -1.65 -13.28 -15.15
C ASP A 205 -2.61 -12.09 -14.90
N MET A 206 -2.25 -10.94 -15.47
CA MET A 206 -3.00 -9.70 -15.29
C MET A 206 -4.41 -9.73 -15.89
N THR A 207 -4.73 -10.72 -16.72
CA THR A 207 -6.11 -10.88 -17.24
C THR A 207 -7.08 -11.37 -16.17
N GLN A 208 -6.58 -11.99 -15.11
CA GLN A 208 -7.34 -12.46 -13.96
C GLN A 208 -7.36 -11.46 -12.78
N LEU A 209 -6.63 -10.36 -12.88
CA LEU A 209 -6.44 -9.37 -11.82
C LEU A 209 -7.01 -8.00 -12.23
N PRO A 210 -8.33 -7.77 -12.06
CA PRO A 210 -8.99 -6.52 -12.48
C PRO A 210 -8.76 -5.38 -11.47
N TYR A 211 -7.53 -5.23 -10.99
CA TYR A 211 -7.17 -4.24 -9.98
C TYR A 211 -6.31 -3.13 -10.58
N ASP A 212 -6.24 -2.01 -9.88
CA ASP A 212 -5.29 -0.95 -10.20
C ASP A 212 -3.85 -1.47 -10.12
N ILE A 213 -2.95 -0.82 -10.85
CA ILE A 213 -1.54 -1.24 -10.94
C ILE A 213 -0.64 -0.09 -10.49
N TRP A 214 0.18 -0.37 -9.49
CA TRP A 214 1.31 0.45 -9.09
C TRP A 214 2.57 -0.15 -9.71
N TYR A 215 2.96 0.44 -10.81
CA TYR A 215 4.05 -0.03 -11.66
C TYR A 215 5.40 0.50 -11.20
N ALA A 216 6.34 -0.38 -10.90
CA ALA A 216 7.72 -0.02 -10.62
C ALA A 216 8.59 -0.14 -11.88
N ARG A 217 9.07 1.00 -12.34
CA ARG A 217 10.03 1.07 -13.45
C ARG A 217 10.85 2.34 -13.33
N TYR A 218 12.12 2.20 -13.06
CA TYR A 218 13.02 3.34 -12.93
C TYR A 218 13.52 3.78 -14.29
N GLY A 219 13.47 5.07 -14.57
CA GLY A 219 13.88 5.64 -15.84
C GLY A 219 12.78 6.42 -16.58
N THR A 220 12.98 6.60 -17.89
CA THR A 220 12.19 7.51 -18.72
C THR A 220 10.87 6.97 -19.22
N VAL A 221 10.62 5.67 -19.20
CA VAL A 221 9.56 5.10 -20.02
C VAL A 221 8.52 4.40 -19.20
N ASN A 222 7.33 4.84 -19.44
CA ASN A 222 6.13 4.22 -19.07
C ASN A 222 5.74 3.13 -20.09
N GLU A 223 6.19 1.92 -19.85
CA GLU A 223 5.93 0.79 -20.71
C GLU A 223 4.62 0.06 -20.38
N TYR A 224 3.99 0.39 -19.23
CA TYR A 224 2.75 -0.24 -18.80
C TYR A 224 1.57 0.74 -18.90
N PRO A 225 0.73 0.63 -19.93
CA PRO A 225 -0.29 1.64 -20.24
C PRO A 225 -1.41 1.74 -19.20
N ASN A 226 -1.70 0.67 -18.49
CA ASN A 226 -2.81 0.59 -17.52
C ASN A 226 -2.41 0.89 -16.08
N ARG A 227 -1.19 1.40 -15.85
CA ARG A 227 -0.79 1.81 -14.51
C ARG A 227 -1.62 2.98 -14.01
N THR A 228 -1.96 2.95 -12.75
CA THR A 228 -2.61 4.06 -12.05
C THR A 228 -1.64 4.83 -11.16
N ILE A 229 -0.58 4.17 -10.69
CA ILE A 229 0.59 4.79 -10.04
C ILE A 229 1.86 4.28 -10.74
N TRP A 230 2.84 5.15 -10.88
CA TRP A 230 4.17 4.82 -11.39
C TRP A 230 5.24 5.21 -10.37
N GLN A 231 6.01 4.22 -9.91
CA GLN A 231 7.23 4.43 -9.16
C GLN A 231 8.36 4.67 -10.15
N CYS A 232 8.78 5.93 -10.29
CA CYS A 232 9.65 6.35 -11.39
C CYS A 232 11.14 6.32 -11.03
N THR A 233 11.49 6.33 -9.74
CA THR A 233 12.86 6.28 -9.24
C THR A 233 12.90 5.79 -7.79
N ASP A 234 14.04 5.22 -7.41
CA ASP A 234 14.41 4.86 -6.02
C ASP A 234 15.50 5.79 -5.44
N HIS A 235 15.92 6.78 -6.23
CA HIS A 235 16.98 7.74 -5.88
C HIS A 235 16.47 9.18 -5.78
N GLY A 236 15.18 9.37 -5.46
CA GLY A 236 14.63 10.70 -5.26
C GLY A 236 15.18 11.37 -4.00
N GLU A 237 15.44 12.65 -4.08
CA GLU A 237 15.78 13.51 -2.95
C GLU A 237 14.57 14.39 -2.63
N VAL A 238 13.96 14.18 -1.47
CA VAL A 238 12.79 14.95 -1.03
C VAL A 238 13.14 15.73 0.22
N PRO A 239 12.98 17.07 0.21
CA PRO A 239 13.18 17.87 1.41
C PRO A 239 12.38 17.33 2.61
N GLY A 240 13.05 17.19 3.74
CA GLY A 240 12.47 16.61 4.96
C GLY A 240 12.78 15.13 5.17
N ILE A 241 13.36 14.45 4.17
CA ILE A 241 13.78 13.04 4.26
C ILE A 241 15.30 12.96 4.12
N GLY A 242 15.94 12.23 5.03
CA GLY A 242 17.37 11.90 4.93
C GLY A 242 17.58 10.72 3.97
N GLY A 243 18.49 10.89 3.00
CA GLY A 243 18.81 9.88 2.01
C GLY A 243 17.76 9.73 0.90
N ASN A 244 17.91 8.66 0.12
CA ASN A 244 17.07 8.41 -1.04
C ASN A 244 15.68 7.93 -0.67
N VAL A 245 14.70 8.34 -1.47
CA VAL A 245 13.31 7.91 -1.37
C VAL A 245 12.76 7.62 -2.76
N THR A 246 11.84 6.68 -2.86
CA THR A 246 11.11 6.46 -4.11
C THR A 246 10.12 7.59 -4.37
N VAL A 247 9.98 7.97 -5.63
CA VAL A 247 9.05 8.99 -6.08
C VAL A 247 7.96 8.35 -6.93
N GLU A 248 6.72 8.76 -6.63
CA GLU A 248 5.51 8.19 -7.19
C GLU A 248 4.72 9.24 -7.98
N TYR A 249 4.23 8.86 -9.15
CA TYR A 249 3.26 9.64 -9.91
C TYR A 249 1.95 8.90 -10.01
N ALA A 250 0.87 9.49 -9.51
CA ALA A 250 -0.49 8.98 -9.70
C ALA A 250 -1.13 9.62 -10.94
N PHE A 251 -1.82 8.79 -11.74
CA PHE A 251 -2.52 9.17 -12.98
C PHE A 251 -4.04 9.12 -12.83
N VAL A 252 -4.52 8.69 -11.67
CA VAL A 252 -5.93 8.71 -11.29
C VAL A 252 -6.09 9.51 -10.00
N ASP A 253 -7.20 10.22 -9.89
CA ASP A 253 -7.54 10.92 -8.66
C ASP A 253 -8.21 9.95 -7.67
N TYR A 254 -7.42 9.41 -6.77
CA TYR A 254 -7.94 8.53 -5.73
C TYR A 254 -8.90 9.22 -4.77
N GLY A 255 -8.88 10.54 -4.68
CA GLY A 255 -9.85 11.29 -3.90
C GLY A 255 -11.29 11.14 -4.42
N THR A 256 -11.46 10.85 -5.71
CA THR A 256 -12.77 10.56 -6.31
C THR A 256 -13.16 9.08 -6.21
N LEU A 257 -12.18 8.19 -6.07
CA LEU A 257 -12.38 6.74 -6.04
C LEU A 257 -12.50 6.18 -4.61
N ILE A 258 -11.93 6.88 -3.64
CA ILE A 258 -11.95 6.53 -2.22
C ILE A 258 -12.64 7.67 -1.47
N PRO A 259 -13.96 7.58 -1.22
CA PRO A 259 -14.70 8.65 -0.56
C PRO A 259 -14.23 8.84 0.88
N SER A 260 -14.15 10.10 1.32
CA SER A 260 -13.80 10.45 2.71
C SER A 260 -14.93 10.20 3.68
N ASP A 261 -16.17 10.37 3.21
CA ASP A 261 -17.36 10.35 4.05
C ASP A 261 -18.54 9.77 3.28
N GLY A 262 -19.46 9.15 4.02
CA GLY A 262 -20.71 8.68 3.50
C GLY A 262 -20.80 7.18 3.28
N TRP A 263 -21.89 6.78 2.67
CA TRP A 263 -22.13 5.38 2.33
C TRP A 263 -21.25 4.91 1.17
N LYS A 264 -20.73 3.70 1.31
CA LYS A 264 -19.93 3.03 0.29
C LYS A 264 -20.44 1.61 0.10
N GLN A 265 -20.74 1.24 -1.14
CA GLN A 265 -21.11 -0.11 -1.50
C GLN A 265 -19.90 -0.88 -2.04
N VAL A 266 -19.73 -2.10 -1.55
CA VAL A 266 -18.75 -3.07 -2.05
C VAL A 266 -19.49 -4.38 -2.26
N GLU A 267 -19.65 -4.79 -3.52
CA GLU A 267 -20.50 -5.91 -3.90
C GLU A 267 -21.95 -5.75 -3.39
N ASN A 268 -22.38 -6.59 -2.47
CA ASN A 268 -23.70 -6.53 -1.85
C ASN A 268 -23.69 -5.89 -0.45
N ASP A 269 -22.52 -5.56 0.07
CA ASP A 269 -22.36 -5.02 1.42
C ASP A 269 -22.25 -3.49 1.40
N TRP A 270 -22.82 -2.83 2.39
CA TRP A 270 -22.72 -1.40 2.60
C TRP A 270 -21.86 -1.08 3.81
N TYR A 271 -21.01 -0.07 3.66
CA TYR A 271 -20.15 0.50 4.69
C TYR A 271 -20.44 1.99 4.83
N TYR A 272 -20.21 2.52 6.02
CA TYR A 272 -20.20 3.97 6.21
C TYR A 272 -18.78 4.41 6.60
N VAL A 273 -18.25 5.40 5.89
CA VAL A 273 -16.95 5.98 6.19
C VAL A 273 -17.11 7.41 6.71
N LYS A 274 -16.24 7.77 7.64
CA LYS A 274 -16.11 9.13 8.14
C LYS A 274 -14.63 9.44 8.27
N ASN A 275 -14.19 10.47 7.57
CA ASN A 275 -12.78 10.82 7.45
C ASN A 275 -11.91 9.61 7.04
N TYR A 276 -12.36 8.88 6.02
CA TYR A 276 -11.75 7.64 5.50
C TYR A 276 -11.71 6.46 6.48
N ILE A 277 -12.29 6.56 7.68
CA ILE A 277 -12.33 5.48 8.66
C ILE A 277 -13.69 4.79 8.56
N HIS A 278 -13.67 3.48 8.39
CA HIS A 278 -14.88 2.66 8.40
C HIS A 278 -15.50 2.69 9.80
N GLN A 279 -16.78 3.05 9.85
CA GLN A 279 -17.52 3.11 11.09
C GLN A 279 -18.03 1.72 11.49
N THR A 280 -18.22 1.49 12.78
CA THR A 280 -18.79 0.28 13.37
C THR A 280 -19.78 0.67 14.47
N GLY A 281 -20.68 -0.26 14.83
CA GLY A 281 -21.68 -0.03 15.86
C GLY A 281 -22.85 0.82 15.37
N TRP A 282 -23.51 1.52 16.30
CA TRP A 282 -24.66 2.35 16.01
C TRP A 282 -24.29 3.61 15.25
N LEU A 283 -25.07 3.92 14.21
CA LEU A 283 -24.87 5.07 13.34
C LEU A 283 -26.22 5.74 13.05
N THR A 284 -26.30 7.05 13.21
CA THR A 284 -27.45 7.85 12.77
C THR A 284 -27.06 8.73 11.59
N VAL A 285 -27.78 8.61 10.48
CA VAL A 285 -27.60 9.42 9.26
C VAL A 285 -28.94 10.01 8.87
N GLY A 286 -29.04 11.32 8.96
CA GLY A 286 -30.33 12.00 8.81
C GLY A 286 -31.29 11.64 9.95
N ASP A 287 -32.46 11.13 9.60
CA ASP A 287 -33.51 10.67 10.51
C ASP A 287 -33.53 9.15 10.73
N LYS A 288 -32.59 8.41 10.12
CA LYS A 288 -32.50 6.96 10.18
C LYS A 288 -31.33 6.51 11.04
N THR A 289 -31.54 5.38 11.75
CA THR A 289 -30.53 4.72 12.57
C THR A 289 -30.17 3.38 11.96
N TYR A 290 -28.89 3.09 11.92
CA TYR A 290 -28.28 1.88 11.34
C TYR A 290 -27.38 1.18 12.36
N TYR A 291 -27.03 -0.04 12.09
CA TYR A 291 -25.99 -0.76 12.84
C TYR A 291 -24.97 -1.35 11.89
N LEU A 292 -23.70 -1.08 12.16
CA LEU A 292 -22.57 -1.60 11.42
C LEU A 292 -21.85 -2.65 12.26
N GLY A 293 -21.66 -3.83 11.73
CA GLY A 293 -20.97 -4.93 12.40
C GLY A 293 -19.52 -4.57 12.78
N ALA A 294 -18.87 -5.46 13.51
CA ALA A 294 -17.45 -5.29 13.86
C ALA A 294 -16.53 -5.28 12.62
N ASP A 295 -16.99 -5.82 11.50
CA ASP A 295 -16.35 -5.81 10.19
C ASP A 295 -16.72 -4.57 9.36
N GLY A 296 -17.50 -3.65 9.91
CA GLY A 296 -17.97 -2.43 9.26
C GLY A 296 -19.15 -2.60 8.31
N LYS A 297 -19.66 -3.82 8.12
CA LYS A 297 -20.81 -4.07 7.23
C LYS A 297 -22.12 -3.63 7.86
N MET A 298 -22.97 -2.97 7.09
CA MET A 298 -24.31 -2.57 7.50
C MET A 298 -25.20 -3.81 7.64
N VAL A 299 -25.81 -3.94 8.80
CA VAL A 299 -26.84 -4.95 9.04
C VAL A 299 -28.14 -4.52 8.34
N HIS A 300 -28.73 -5.41 7.55
CA HIS A 300 -29.98 -5.14 6.82
C HIS A 300 -30.82 -6.40 6.66
N ASP A 301 -32.11 -6.24 6.42
CA ASP A 301 -33.08 -7.31 6.16
C ASP A 301 -33.01 -8.47 7.16
N THR A 302 -32.84 -8.14 8.45
CA THR A 302 -32.70 -9.15 9.51
C THR A 302 -33.03 -8.60 10.89
N THR A 303 -33.19 -9.50 11.86
CA THR A 303 -33.25 -9.17 13.29
C THR A 303 -32.00 -9.70 13.98
N VAL A 304 -31.31 -8.83 14.73
CA VAL A 304 -30.12 -9.19 15.50
C VAL A 304 -30.29 -8.88 16.96
N ASN A 305 -29.72 -9.73 17.81
CA ASN A 305 -29.70 -9.51 19.26
C ASN A 305 -28.42 -8.74 19.62
N LEU A 306 -28.57 -7.54 20.14
CA LEU A 306 -27.48 -6.70 20.63
C LEU A 306 -27.70 -6.41 22.10
N ASP A 307 -26.76 -6.87 22.93
CA ASP A 307 -26.77 -6.69 24.38
C ASP A 307 -28.09 -7.19 25.06
N GLY A 308 -28.66 -8.28 24.53
CA GLY A 308 -29.86 -8.94 25.07
C GLY A 308 -31.19 -8.32 24.60
N LYS A 309 -31.17 -7.39 23.66
CA LYS A 309 -32.32 -6.78 23.02
C LYS A 309 -32.32 -7.05 21.51
N ASP A 310 -33.49 -7.42 20.99
CA ASP A 310 -33.66 -7.66 19.57
C ASP A 310 -33.97 -6.36 18.83
N TYR A 311 -33.27 -6.17 17.69
CA TYR A 311 -33.41 -5.04 16.79
C TYR A 311 -33.63 -5.56 15.37
N THR A 312 -34.68 -5.05 14.73
CA THR A 312 -35.01 -5.42 13.35
C THR A 312 -34.61 -4.29 12.40
N PHE A 313 -33.93 -4.66 11.33
CA PHE A 313 -33.46 -3.75 10.30
C PHE A 313 -34.17 -4.03 8.98
N GLU A 314 -34.58 -2.99 8.29
CA GLU A 314 -35.20 -3.05 6.98
C GLU A 314 -34.19 -3.43 5.88
N ALA A 315 -34.68 -3.64 4.65
CA ALA A 315 -33.82 -3.97 3.51
C ALA A 315 -32.81 -2.86 3.15
N ASP A 316 -33.12 -1.60 3.47
CA ASP A 316 -32.22 -0.46 3.34
C ASP A 316 -31.28 -0.25 4.55
N GLY A 317 -31.36 -1.15 5.53
CA GLY A 317 -30.56 -1.15 6.76
C GLY A 317 -31.08 -0.23 7.85
N ALA A 318 -32.19 0.47 7.66
CA ALA A 318 -32.78 1.32 8.69
C ALA A 318 -33.38 0.48 9.83
N LEU A 319 -33.17 0.92 11.08
CA LEU A 319 -33.83 0.35 12.25
C LEU A 319 -35.34 0.64 12.17
N GLN A 320 -36.17 -0.41 12.41
CA GLN A 320 -37.62 -0.30 12.51
C GLN A 320 -38.08 0.41 13.78
#